data_2d0f84db6a7cb3fc686b116b132347f4
#
_entry.id   2d0f84db6a7cb3fc686b116b132347f4
#
_cell.length_a   1.000
_cell.length_b   1.000
_cell.length_c   1.000
_cell.angle_alpha   90.00
_cell.angle_beta   90.00
_cell.angle_gamma   90.00
#
_symmetry.space_group_name_H-M   'P 1'
#
loop_
_entity.id
_entity.type
_entity.pdbx_description
1 polymer ?
#
loop_
_entity_poly.entity_id
_entity_poly.type
_entity_poly.pdbx_seq_one_letter_code
_entity_poly.pdbx_strand_id
1 'polypeptide(L)'
;MYKKTKYFFLSNVIATSLVMVIFLLFYNTTYAESIFEYLTPTSDSSPAGLDFDSKGNLWFVEINGNKIGQLTPGKVEPGTSKGIVEYELPRPNSKPQYLMVSRDDTVWFSEMGGNRIGQLNPISKKIREYDIPTPNSEPHNLFESEDGMIWFTEFEANKIGRLNPKTGEIREFPVNEGNPHDLVVDDEYVWYTQGGKFWARVFSNKIGFLELESGKVGEILIPPD
;
A
#
# COMPACT_ATOMS: atom_id res chain seq x y z
N MET A 1 22.09 -2.46 -24.66
CA MET A 1 22.78 -2.82 -25.90
C MET A 1 22.02 -2.22 -27.09
N TYR A 2 22.43 -1.04 -27.55
CA TYR A 2 21.75 -0.28 -28.59
C TYR A 2 22.15 -0.83 -29.98
N LYS A 3 21.18 -1.28 -30.78
CA LYS A 3 21.41 -1.63 -32.19
C LYS A 3 21.37 -0.35 -33.03
N LYS A 4 22.52 0.01 -33.63
CA LYS A 4 22.62 1.05 -34.65
C LYS A 4 22.07 0.52 -35.97
N THR A 5 21.03 1.14 -36.48
CA THR A 5 20.51 0.91 -37.84
C THR A 5 21.22 1.84 -38.80
N LYS A 6 21.89 1.28 -39.83
CA LYS A 6 22.53 2.03 -40.92
C LYS A 6 21.46 2.45 -41.95
N TYR A 7 21.45 3.72 -42.26
CA TYR A 7 20.62 4.25 -43.34
C TYR A 7 21.39 4.25 -44.69
N PHE A 8 20.75 3.73 -45.73
CA PHE A 8 21.17 3.87 -47.13
C PHE A 8 20.50 5.09 -47.73
N PHE A 9 21.28 6.01 -48.28
CA PHE A 9 20.77 7.10 -49.10
C PHE A 9 20.52 6.64 -50.52
N LEU A 10 19.29 6.70 -51.02
CA LEU A 10 18.95 6.62 -52.41
C LEU A 10 18.42 7.96 -52.91
N SER A 11 19.16 8.55 -53.83
CA SER A 11 18.82 9.81 -54.50
C SER A 11 17.76 9.59 -55.56
N ASN A 12 16.55 10.09 -55.34
CA ASN A 12 15.61 10.50 -56.41
C ASN A 12 14.45 11.28 -55.83
N VAL A 13 14.15 12.43 -56.40
CA VAL A 13 13.27 13.50 -55.95
C VAL A 13 11.78 13.11 -55.83
N ILE A 14 11.37 11.92 -56.24
CA ILE A 14 9.99 11.43 -56.12
C ILE A 14 9.75 10.63 -54.83
N ALA A 15 10.82 10.23 -54.14
CA ALA A 15 10.71 9.45 -52.91
C ALA A 15 10.51 10.31 -51.63
N THR A 16 10.76 11.62 -51.71
CA THR A 16 10.73 12.50 -50.54
C THR A 16 9.33 12.79 -50.01
N SER A 17 8.32 12.86 -50.88
CA SER A 17 6.94 13.08 -50.45
C SER A 17 6.28 11.84 -49.83
N LEU A 18 6.63 10.63 -50.35
CA LEU A 18 6.08 9.39 -49.79
C LEU A 18 6.76 8.99 -48.50
N VAL A 19 8.06 9.23 -48.37
CA VAL A 19 8.82 9.01 -47.12
C VAL A 19 8.40 9.99 -46.03
N MET A 20 8.08 11.25 -46.41
CA MET A 20 7.60 12.24 -45.44
C MET A 20 6.18 11.93 -44.95
N VAL A 21 5.31 11.39 -45.77
CA VAL A 21 3.97 10.92 -45.36
C VAL A 21 4.07 9.67 -44.49
N ILE A 22 4.96 8.74 -44.81
CA ILE A 22 5.20 7.56 -43.95
C ILE A 22 5.85 7.98 -42.61
N PHE A 23 6.77 8.93 -42.61
CA PHE A 23 7.34 9.45 -41.34
C PHE A 23 6.28 10.20 -40.52
N LEU A 24 5.38 10.96 -41.13
CA LEU A 24 4.25 11.60 -40.45
C LEU A 24 3.21 10.61 -39.92
N LEU A 25 3.03 9.48 -40.58
CA LEU A 25 2.17 8.39 -40.10
C LEU A 25 2.77 7.61 -38.91
N PHE A 26 4.10 7.58 -38.79
CA PHE A 26 4.77 6.94 -37.65
C PHE A 26 5.07 7.89 -36.47
N TYR A 27 5.01 9.21 -36.67
CA TYR A 27 5.24 10.20 -35.62
C TYR A 27 3.98 10.64 -34.87
N ASN A 28 2.82 10.18 -35.31
CA ASN A 28 1.54 10.45 -34.63
C ASN A 28 0.98 9.26 -33.85
N THR A 29 1.82 8.35 -33.36
CA THR A 29 1.46 7.60 -32.17
C THR A 29 1.74 8.51 -30.98
N THR A 30 0.92 9.50 -30.75
CA THR A 30 0.67 9.96 -29.40
C THR A 30 0.26 8.70 -28.66
N TYR A 31 1.12 8.19 -27.78
CA TYR A 31 0.69 7.30 -26.75
C TYR A 31 -0.29 8.14 -25.92
N ALA A 32 -1.56 8.08 -26.27
CA ALA A 32 -2.59 8.52 -25.38
C ALA A 32 -2.41 7.63 -24.15
N GLU A 33 -1.89 8.17 -23.07
CA GLU A 33 -1.88 7.48 -21.79
C GLU A 33 -3.35 7.20 -21.48
N SER A 34 -3.76 5.95 -21.72
CA SER A 34 -5.13 5.54 -21.45
C SER A 34 -5.24 5.26 -19.97
N ILE A 35 -6.07 6.01 -19.27
CA ILE A 35 -6.47 5.68 -17.92
C ILE A 35 -7.55 4.61 -18.02
N PHE A 36 -7.33 3.51 -17.32
CA PHE A 36 -8.29 2.42 -17.21
C PHE A 36 -8.83 2.36 -15.78
N GLU A 37 -10.14 2.32 -15.67
CA GLU A 37 -10.83 2.16 -14.39
C GLU A 37 -11.42 0.75 -14.31
N TYR A 38 -11.40 0.17 -13.11
CA TYR A 38 -11.98 -1.14 -12.82
C TYR A 38 -12.98 -0.99 -11.70
N LEU A 39 -14.15 -1.60 -11.87
CA LEU A 39 -15.21 -1.56 -10.87
C LEU A 39 -15.01 -2.68 -9.85
N THR A 40 -15.14 -2.38 -8.57
CA THR A 40 -15.19 -3.44 -7.55
C THR A 40 -16.51 -4.19 -7.65
N PRO A 41 -16.53 -5.53 -7.42
CA PRO A 41 -17.79 -6.29 -7.43
C PRO A 41 -18.80 -5.78 -6.39
N THR A 42 -18.31 -5.39 -5.22
CA THR A 42 -19.14 -4.76 -4.18
C THR A 42 -19.33 -3.27 -4.49
N SER A 43 -20.60 -2.84 -4.63
CA SER A 43 -20.93 -1.43 -4.78
C SER A 43 -20.58 -0.65 -3.52
N ASP A 44 -20.16 0.62 -3.68
CA ASP A 44 -19.81 1.53 -2.60
C ASP A 44 -18.76 0.97 -1.61
N SER A 45 -17.90 0.08 -2.09
CA SER A 45 -16.91 -0.63 -1.29
C SER A 45 -15.82 0.27 -0.71
N SER A 46 -15.60 1.45 -1.29
CA SER A 46 -14.56 2.42 -0.87
C SER A 46 -13.16 1.78 -0.85
N PRO A 47 -12.59 1.43 -2.03
CA PRO A 47 -11.26 0.84 -2.09
C PRO A 47 -10.20 1.84 -1.60
N ALA A 48 -9.24 1.33 -0.82
CA ALA A 48 -8.13 2.10 -0.26
C ALA A 48 -6.86 1.24 -0.25
N GLY A 49 -5.89 1.53 0.59
CA GLY A 49 -4.61 0.84 0.78
C GLY A 49 -4.35 -0.33 -0.17
N LEU A 50 -3.31 -0.24 -1.00
CA LEU A 50 -3.04 -1.24 -2.05
C LEU A 50 -1.55 -1.57 -2.13
N ASP A 51 -1.24 -2.81 -2.56
CA ASP A 51 0.12 -3.28 -2.79
C ASP A 51 0.15 -4.44 -3.79
N PHE A 52 1.31 -4.75 -4.35
CA PHE A 52 1.51 -5.84 -5.30
C PHE A 52 2.14 -7.08 -4.65
N ASP A 53 1.68 -8.27 -5.03
CA ASP A 53 2.41 -9.50 -4.73
C ASP A 53 3.55 -9.75 -5.73
N SER A 54 4.39 -10.76 -5.46
CA SER A 54 5.54 -11.12 -6.30
C SER A 54 5.15 -11.57 -7.73
N LYS A 55 3.88 -11.91 -7.95
CA LYS A 55 3.32 -12.32 -9.24
C LYS A 55 2.67 -11.16 -10.00
N GLY A 56 2.70 -9.95 -9.42
CA GLY A 56 2.10 -8.76 -9.97
C GLY A 56 0.58 -8.68 -9.83
N ASN A 57 -0.05 -9.46 -8.94
CA ASN A 57 -1.44 -9.20 -8.59
C ASN A 57 -1.51 -7.99 -7.66
N LEU A 58 -2.48 -7.13 -7.91
CA LEU A 58 -2.79 -6.00 -7.05
C LEU A 58 -3.77 -6.43 -5.96
N TRP A 59 -3.39 -6.21 -4.71
CA TRP A 59 -4.25 -6.41 -3.54
C TRP A 59 -4.70 -5.06 -3.00
N PHE A 60 -5.91 -4.96 -2.50
CA PHE A 60 -6.45 -3.72 -1.94
C PHE A 60 -7.49 -4.00 -0.86
N VAL A 61 -7.69 -3.04 0.03
CA VAL A 61 -8.76 -3.10 1.03
C VAL A 61 -10.03 -2.45 0.51
N GLU A 62 -11.17 -2.90 0.98
CA GLU A 62 -12.48 -2.30 0.74
C GLU A 62 -13.09 -1.87 2.08
N ILE A 63 -12.94 -0.60 2.43
CA ILE A 63 -13.30 -0.06 3.76
C ILE A 63 -14.76 -0.34 4.10
N ASN A 64 -15.67 0.07 3.21
CA ASN A 64 -17.11 -0.11 3.41
C ASN A 64 -17.56 -1.52 3.02
N GLY A 65 -16.86 -2.16 2.08
CA GLY A 65 -17.12 -3.53 1.67
C GLY A 65 -16.79 -4.56 2.74
N ASN A 66 -15.94 -4.21 3.72
CA ASN A 66 -15.42 -5.11 4.76
C ASN A 66 -14.71 -6.32 4.15
N LYS A 67 -13.90 -6.08 3.10
CA LYS A 67 -13.25 -7.11 2.28
C LYS A 67 -11.82 -6.75 1.91
N ILE A 68 -11.11 -7.77 1.44
CA ILE A 68 -9.84 -7.62 0.71
C ILE A 68 -10.11 -7.99 -0.74
N GLY A 69 -9.75 -7.11 -1.67
CA GLY A 69 -9.85 -7.32 -3.11
C GLY A 69 -8.52 -7.79 -3.71
N GLN A 70 -8.59 -8.62 -4.74
CA GLN A 70 -7.45 -9.03 -5.57
C GLN A 70 -7.77 -8.79 -7.03
N LEU A 71 -6.95 -8.01 -7.71
CA LEU A 71 -7.00 -7.79 -9.15
C LEU A 71 -5.78 -8.51 -9.79
N THR A 72 -6.05 -9.41 -10.74
CA THR A 72 -4.98 -10.09 -11.48
C THR A 72 -4.83 -9.44 -12.86
N PRO A 73 -3.70 -8.78 -13.17
CA PRO A 73 -3.46 -8.22 -14.50
C PRO A 73 -3.63 -9.27 -15.60
N GLY A 74 -4.21 -8.85 -16.72
CA GLY A 74 -4.51 -9.74 -17.86
C GLY A 74 -5.77 -10.60 -17.70
N LYS A 75 -6.41 -10.61 -16.54
CA LYS A 75 -7.72 -11.25 -16.32
C LYS A 75 -8.85 -10.24 -16.13
N VAL A 76 -8.51 -8.98 -15.91
CA VAL A 76 -9.45 -7.88 -15.70
C VAL A 76 -9.83 -7.21 -17.00
N GLU A 77 -11.07 -6.74 -17.07
CA GLU A 77 -11.60 -5.98 -18.20
C GLU A 77 -11.94 -4.55 -17.75
N PRO A 78 -11.35 -3.50 -18.38
CA PRO A 78 -11.64 -2.12 -18.04
C PRO A 78 -13.14 -1.81 -18.07
N GLY A 79 -13.61 -0.99 -17.11
CA GLY A 79 -15.01 -0.62 -16.97
C GLY A 79 -15.90 -1.70 -16.37
N THR A 80 -15.32 -2.82 -15.92
CA THR A 80 -16.06 -3.94 -15.33
C THR A 80 -15.40 -4.42 -14.03
N SER A 81 -16.08 -5.31 -13.30
CA SER A 81 -15.52 -6.02 -12.14
C SER A 81 -14.96 -7.41 -12.49
N LYS A 82 -14.97 -7.78 -13.77
CA LYS A 82 -14.50 -9.10 -14.21
C LYS A 82 -13.02 -9.29 -13.90
N GLY A 83 -12.67 -10.42 -13.29
CA GLY A 83 -11.30 -10.77 -12.92
C GLY A 83 -10.84 -10.19 -11.58
N ILE A 84 -11.71 -9.49 -10.86
CA ILE A 84 -11.50 -9.11 -9.46
C ILE A 84 -12.12 -10.18 -8.55
N VAL A 85 -11.38 -10.58 -7.52
CA VAL A 85 -11.83 -11.54 -6.50
C VAL A 85 -11.86 -10.81 -5.17
N GLU A 86 -12.93 -11.00 -4.40
CA GLU A 86 -13.10 -10.41 -3.06
C GLU A 86 -13.07 -11.50 -1.99
N TYR A 87 -12.45 -11.18 -0.85
CA TYR A 87 -12.35 -12.02 0.34
C TYR A 87 -13.01 -11.32 1.52
N GLU A 88 -14.12 -11.87 2.02
CA GLU A 88 -14.84 -11.29 3.15
C GLU A 88 -14.03 -11.42 4.44
N LEU A 89 -14.00 -10.37 5.24
CA LEU A 89 -13.38 -10.40 6.57
C LEU A 89 -14.29 -11.17 7.55
N PRO A 90 -13.69 -11.98 8.47
CA PRO A 90 -14.46 -12.85 9.36
C PRO A 90 -15.40 -12.08 10.30
N ARG A 91 -14.99 -10.89 10.71
CA ARG A 91 -15.79 -10.06 11.64
C ARG A 91 -16.35 -8.84 10.92
N PRO A 92 -17.57 -8.42 11.23
CA PRO A 92 -18.18 -7.23 10.62
C PRO A 92 -17.55 -5.93 11.15
N ASN A 93 -17.71 -4.86 10.40
CA ASN A 93 -17.28 -3.50 10.78
C ASN A 93 -15.78 -3.37 11.05
N SER A 94 -14.96 -4.20 10.40
CA SER A 94 -13.51 -4.16 10.53
C SER A 94 -12.92 -2.86 9.98
N LYS A 95 -13.52 -2.25 8.96
CA LYS A 95 -13.05 -1.04 8.28
C LYS A 95 -11.56 -1.16 7.94
N PRO A 96 -11.18 -2.10 7.07
CA PRO A 96 -9.78 -2.24 6.69
C PRO A 96 -9.30 -0.95 6.02
N GLN A 97 -8.12 -0.44 6.42
CA GLN A 97 -7.64 0.87 6.00
C GLN A 97 -6.38 0.80 5.15
N TYR A 98 -5.39 0.08 5.61
CA TYR A 98 -4.11 -0.12 4.95
C TYR A 98 -3.84 -1.58 4.67
N LEU A 99 -3.02 -1.82 3.66
CA LEU A 99 -2.60 -3.15 3.25
C LEU A 99 -1.13 -3.11 2.83
N MET A 100 -0.40 -4.16 3.14
CA MET A 100 0.91 -4.45 2.56
C MET A 100 0.99 -5.94 2.19
N VAL A 101 1.83 -6.27 1.23
CA VAL A 101 2.19 -7.65 0.89
C VAL A 101 3.60 -7.92 1.38
N SER A 102 3.76 -8.91 2.27
CA SER A 102 5.07 -9.30 2.80
C SER A 102 5.91 -10.07 1.77
N ARG A 103 7.20 -10.24 2.08
CA ARG A 103 8.15 -10.93 1.19
C ARG A 103 7.80 -12.37 0.84
N ASP A 104 6.95 -13.02 1.62
CA ASP A 104 6.40 -14.37 1.36
C ASP A 104 5.03 -14.35 0.67
N ASP A 105 4.63 -13.23 0.10
CA ASP A 105 3.33 -12.96 -0.52
C ASP A 105 2.13 -12.99 0.45
N THR A 106 2.32 -13.07 1.75
CA THR A 106 1.21 -12.94 2.71
C THR A 106 0.68 -11.50 2.71
N VAL A 107 -0.64 -11.35 2.63
CA VAL A 107 -1.32 -10.05 2.64
C VAL A 107 -1.66 -9.67 4.07
N TRP A 108 -1.08 -8.58 4.55
CA TRP A 108 -1.32 -8.01 5.87
C TRP A 108 -2.15 -6.74 5.76
N PHE A 109 -3.06 -6.52 6.67
CA PHE A 109 -3.92 -5.35 6.65
C PHE A 109 -4.31 -4.88 8.05
N SER A 110 -4.51 -3.59 8.20
CA SER A 110 -5.04 -3.00 9.43
C SER A 110 -6.56 -2.97 9.39
N GLU A 111 -7.20 -3.35 10.48
CA GLU A 111 -8.63 -3.25 10.69
C GLU A 111 -8.92 -2.11 11.69
N MET A 112 -8.95 -0.88 11.17
CA MET A 112 -9.08 0.33 11.99
C MET A 112 -10.32 0.30 12.88
N GLY A 113 -11.48 -0.04 12.33
CA GLY A 113 -12.71 -0.16 13.11
C GLY A 113 -12.78 -1.41 13.97
N GLY A 114 -12.01 -2.44 13.61
CA GLY A 114 -11.96 -3.71 14.32
C GLY A 114 -10.95 -3.78 15.46
N ASN A 115 -10.02 -2.83 15.55
CA ASN A 115 -8.90 -2.82 16.49
C ASN A 115 -8.02 -4.08 16.39
N ARG A 116 -7.67 -4.47 15.14
CA ARG A 116 -6.96 -5.71 14.82
C ARG A 116 -5.97 -5.52 13.69
N ILE A 117 -5.03 -6.47 13.60
CA ILE A 117 -4.22 -6.71 12.40
C ILE A 117 -4.70 -8.00 11.77
N GLY A 118 -5.02 -7.95 10.48
CA GLY A 118 -5.44 -9.10 9.68
C GLY A 118 -4.30 -9.67 8.83
N GLN A 119 -4.37 -10.96 8.56
CA GLN A 119 -3.46 -11.71 7.72
C GLN A 119 -4.27 -12.58 6.76
N LEU A 120 -4.09 -12.43 5.45
CA LEU A 120 -4.67 -13.31 4.43
C LEU A 120 -3.55 -14.10 3.74
N ASN A 121 -3.63 -15.41 3.80
CA ASN A 121 -2.75 -16.29 3.02
C ASN A 121 -3.31 -16.44 1.59
N PRO A 122 -2.61 -16.00 0.55
CA PRO A 122 -3.14 -15.99 -0.83
C PRO A 122 -3.30 -17.39 -1.43
N ILE A 123 -2.66 -18.41 -0.88
CA ILE A 123 -2.75 -19.79 -1.37
C ILE A 123 -3.95 -20.50 -0.74
N SER A 124 -4.02 -20.51 0.60
CA SER A 124 -5.08 -21.22 1.33
C SER A 124 -6.38 -20.41 1.44
N LYS A 125 -6.34 -19.12 1.13
CA LYS A 125 -7.44 -18.15 1.24
C LYS A 125 -7.95 -17.99 2.69
N LYS A 126 -7.17 -18.43 3.67
CA LYS A 126 -7.51 -18.29 5.07
C LYS A 126 -7.13 -16.93 5.59
N ILE A 127 -8.04 -16.33 6.35
CA ILE A 127 -7.82 -15.08 7.08
C ILE A 127 -7.63 -15.41 8.55
N ARG A 128 -6.63 -14.77 9.16
CA ARG A 128 -6.36 -14.77 10.59
C ARG A 128 -6.35 -13.34 11.08
N GLU A 129 -6.89 -13.10 12.26
CA GLU A 129 -6.95 -11.78 12.88
C GLU A 129 -6.26 -11.81 14.24
N TYR A 130 -5.58 -10.73 14.60
CA TYR A 130 -4.84 -10.53 15.85
C TYR A 130 -5.40 -9.32 16.56
N ASP A 131 -6.03 -9.53 17.70
CA ASP A 131 -6.59 -8.45 18.50
C ASP A 131 -5.48 -7.60 19.14
N ILE A 132 -5.54 -6.29 18.99
CA ILE A 132 -4.58 -5.35 19.58
C ILE A 132 -4.94 -5.15 21.06
N PRO A 133 -3.96 -5.24 22.01
CA PRO A 133 -4.23 -5.16 23.42
C PRO A 133 -4.88 -3.84 23.88
N THR A 134 -4.41 -2.71 23.33
CA THR A 134 -5.02 -1.41 23.65
C THR A 134 -6.32 -1.24 22.86
N PRO A 135 -7.47 -1.01 23.54
CA PRO A 135 -8.72 -0.83 22.85
C PRO A 135 -8.78 0.51 22.11
N ASN A 136 -9.50 0.52 21.00
CA ASN A 136 -9.71 1.71 20.16
C ASN A 136 -8.40 2.37 19.72
N SER A 137 -7.38 1.57 19.42
CA SER A 137 -6.07 2.07 19.03
C SER A 137 -6.02 2.64 17.61
N GLU A 138 -7.01 2.31 16.77
CA GLU A 138 -7.10 2.69 15.36
C GLU A 138 -5.81 2.35 14.60
N PRO A 139 -5.51 1.05 14.38
CA PRO A 139 -4.34 0.66 13.62
C PRO A 139 -4.40 1.20 12.21
N HIS A 140 -3.27 1.76 11.73
CA HIS A 140 -3.23 2.45 10.45
C HIS A 140 -2.24 1.81 9.48
N ASN A 141 -1.01 2.29 9.40
CA ASN A 141 0.02 1.79 8.50
C ASN A 141 0.71 0.52 9.02
N LEU A 142 1.25 -0.30 8.09
CA LEU A 142 1.97 -1.54 8.38
C LEU A 142 3.30 -1.58 7.63
N PHE A 143 4.30 -2.24 8.25
CA PHE A 143 5.60 -2.48 7.65
C PHE A 143 6.20 -3.81 8.12
N GLU A 144 6.79 -4.59 7.21
CA GLU A 144 7.53 -5.80 7.54
C GLU A 144 9.03 -5.48 7.69
N SER A 145 9.58 -5.65 8.90
CA SER A 145 11.02 -5.53 9.15
C SER A 145 11.81 -6.72 8.61
N GLU A 146 13.14 -6.62 8.53
CA GLU A 146 13.99 -7.68 7.98
C GLU A 146 13.91 -9.00 8.73
N ASP A 147 13.68 -8.96 10.04
CA ASP A 147 13.47 -10.13 10.90
C ASP A 147 12.06 -10.76 10.76
N GLY A 148 11.22 -10.20 9.90
CA GLY A 148 9.87 -10.68 9.60
C GLY A 148 8.82 -10.31 10.63
N MET A 149 9.10 -9.35 11.52
CA MET A 149 8.06 -8.78 12.39
C MET A 149 7.19 -7.80 11.61
N ILE A 150 5.92 -7.72 11.98
CA ILE A 150 4.98 -6.77 11.43
C ILE A 150 4.83 -5.61 12.40
N TRP A 151 5.31 -4.46 11.99
CA TRP A 151 5.18 -3.22 12.72
C TRP A 151 3.97 -2.45 12.24
N PHE A 152 3.30 -1.75 13.12
CA PHE A 152 2.12 -0.96 12.77
C PHE A 152 1.96 0.26 13.68
N THR A 153 1.31 1.28 13.15
CA THR A 153 0.95 2.47 13.91
C THR A 153 -0.40 2.26 14.60
N GLU A 154 -0.52 2.72 15.84
CA GLU A 154 -1.75 2.80 16.62
C GLU A 154 -2.11 4.27 16.80
N PHE A 155 -2.84 4.79 15.82
CA PHE A 155 -3.03 6.23 15.62
C PHE A 155 -3.67 6.92 16.83
N GLU A 156 -4.78 6.45 17.36
CA GLU A 156 -5.45 7.06 18.51
C GLU A 156 -4.79 6.69 19.85
N ALA A 157 -4.10 5.57 19.93
CA ALA A 157 -3.43 5.14 21.15
C ALA A 157 -2.06 5.81 21.37
N ASN A 158 -1.52 6.56 20.40
CA ASN A 158 -0.14 7.07 20.43
C ASN A 158 0.88 5.97 20.74
N LYS A 159 0.83 4.87 19.97
CA LYS A 159 1.72 3.74 20.10
C LYS A 159 2.20 3.25 18.75
N ILE A 160 3.32 2.52 18.81
CA ILE A 160 3.78 1.64 17.73
C ILE A 160 3.59 0.22 18.22
N GLY A 161 2.88 -0.60 17.44
CA GLY A 161 2.73 -2.03 17.69
C GLY A 161 3.74 -2.86 16.91
N ARG A 162 4.15 -4.01 17.47
CA ARG A 162 4.97 -5.03 16.80
C ARG A 162 4.34 -6.40 17.00
N LEU A 163 3.89 -7.01 15.93
CA LEU A 163 3.33 -8.36 15.90
C LEU A 163 4.39 -9.36 15.46
N ASN A 164 4.53 -10.46 16.20
CA ASN A 164 5.28 -11.63 15.77
C ASN A 164 4.34 -12.58 15.01
N PRO A 165 4.49 -12.77 13.68
CA PRO A 165 3.60 -13.62 12.89
C PRO A 165 3.58 -15.09 13.32
N LYS A 166 4.70 -15.57 13.88
CA LYS A 166 4.86 -16.99 14.27
C LYS A 166 4.13 -17.31 15.57
N THR A 167 4.17 -16.40 16.54
CA THR A 167 3.57 -16.62 17.88
C THR A 167 2.20 -15.96 18.03
N GLY A 168 1.94 -14.87 17.26
CA GLY A 168 0.78 -14.01 17.41
C GLY A 168 0.91 -13.00 18.55
N GLU A 169 2.08 -12.91 19.19
CA GLU A 169 2.33 -11.95 20.25
C GLU A 169 2.41 -10.54 19.69
N ILE A 170 1.67 -9.61 20.30
CA ILE A 170 1.75 -8.18 20.02
C ILE A 170 2.43 -7.49 21.21
N ARG A 171 3.43 -6.67 20.90
CA ARG A 171 4.05 -5.72 21.85
C ARG A 171 3.75 -4.31 21.40
N GLU A 172 3.43 -3.46 22.37
CA GLU A 172 3.11 -2.06 22.14
C GLU A 172 4.17 -1.17 22.78
N PHE A 173 4.59 -0.13 22.05
CA PHE A 173 5.58 0.84 22.46
C PHE A 173 4.93 2.22 22.50
N PRO A 174 4.70 2.82 23.67
CA PRO A 174 4.19 4.17 23.77
C PRO A 174 5.13 5.16 23.10
N VAL A 175 4.58 6.05 22.30
CA VAL A 175 5.31 7.15 21.68
C VAL A 175 4.78 8.48 22.18
N ASN A 176 5.50 9.56 21.88
CA ASN A 176 5.03 10.90 22.25
C ASN A 176 3.70 11.22 21.55
N GLU A 177 2.94 12.13 22.12
CA GLU A 177 1.69 12.61 21.51
C GLU A 177 1.93 13.13 20.09
N GLY A 178 1.01 12.86 19.18
CA GLY A 178 1.08 13.32 17.80
C GLY A 178 0.49 12.35 16.78
N ASN A 179 -0.19 11.30 17.24
CA ASN A 179 -0.90 10.34 16.40
C ASN A 179 -0.01 9.78 15.27
N PRO A 180 0.77 8.70 15.54
CA PRO A 180 1.65 8.10 14.54
C PRO A 180 0.81 7.62 13.34
N HIS A 181 1.21 8.03 12.13
CA HIS A 181 0.44 7.78 10.92
C HIS A 181 1.12 6.73 10.02
N ASP A 182 2.22 7.08 9.38
CA ASP A 182 3.01 6.16 8.58
C ASP A 182 4.29 5.76 9.32
N LEU A 183 4.81 4.58 9.03
CA LEU A 183 6.06 4.11 9.60
C LEU A 183 6.92 3.34 8.59
N VAL A 184 8.22 3.36 8.84
CA VAL A 184 9.21 2.48 8.22
C VAL A 184 10.19 1.99 9.28
N VAL A 185 10.82 0.85 9.04
CA VAL A 185 11.75 0.24 9.99
C VAL A 185 13.07 -0.04 9.28
N ASP A 186 14.17 0.40 9.89
CA ASP A 186 15.52 0.02 9.52
C ASP A 186 16.16 -0.88 10.60
N ASP A 187 17.47 -1.11 10.54
CA ASP A 187 18.17 -1.98 11.48
C ASP A 187 18.23 -1.45 12.92
N GLU A 188 18.08 -0.13 13.10
CA GLU A 188 18.26 0.56 14.37
C GLU A 188 16.99 1.20 14.91
N TYR A 189 16.10 1.65 14.00
CA TYR A 189 14.96 2.49 14.36
C TYR A 189 13.66 2.10 13.67
N VAL A 190 12.56 2.37 14.35
CA VAL A 190 11.25 2.60 13.74
C VAL A 190 11.07 4.10 13.58
N TRP A 191 10.98 4.57 12.36
CA TRP A 191 10.67 5.95 12.02
C TRP A 191 9.18 6.10 11.76
N TYR A 192 8.56 7.16 12.27
CA TYR A 192 7.14 7.38 12.04
C TYR A 192 6.82 8.87 11.86
N THR A 193 5.82 9.14 11.01
CA THR A 193 5.26 10.47 10.88
C THR A 193 4.26 10.72 12.00
N GLN A 194 4.22 11.95 12.50
CA GLN A 194 3.17 12.39 13.41
C GLN A 194 2.14 13.19 12.63
N GLY A 195 0.97 12.59 12.37
CA GLY A 195 -0.06 13.15 11.50
C GLY A 195 -0.89 14.26 12.15
N GLY A 196 -0.89 14.33 13.48
CA GLY A 196 -1.85 15.17 14.19
C GLY A 196 -3.30 14.69 13.97
N LYS A 197 -4.26 15.48 14.43
CA LYS A 197 -5.69 15.17 14.24
C LYS A 197 -6.28 16.03 13.14
N PHE A 198 -6.35 15.50 11.94
CA PHE A 198 -6.84 16.22 10.75
C PHE A 198 -8.25 16.84 10.98
N TRP A 199 -9.17 16.09 11.59
CA TRP A 199 -10.51 16.59 11.91
C TRP A 199 -10.52 17.69 12.97
N ALA A 200 -9.50 17.76 13.83
CA ALA A 200 -9.32 18.82 14.81
C ALA A 200 -8.46 19.99 14.29
N ARG A 201 -7.98 19.91 13.02
CA ARG A 201 -7.03 20.83 12.42
C ARG A 201 -5.74 21.00 13.25
N VAL A 202 -5.34 19.96 13.95
CA VAL A 202 -4.07 19.89 14.66
C VAL A 202 -3.10 19.14 13.76
N PHE A 203 -2.08 19.85 13.29
CA PHE A 203 -1.03 19.28 12.44
C PHE A 203 0.27 19.21 13.23
N SER A 204 1.05 18.18 12.98
CA SER A 204 2.41 18.03 13.51
C SER A 204 3.42 18.31 12.39
N ASN A 205 4.54 18.90 12.75
CA ASN A 205 5.71 19.08 11.90
C ASN A 205 6.90 18.26 12.42
N LYS A 206 6.63 17.06 12.93
CA LYS A 206 7.62 16.19 13.55
C LYS A 206 7.70 14.84 12.88
N ILE A 207 8.90 14.29 12.88
CA ILE A 207 9.19 12.87 12.64
C ILE A 207 9.58 12.26 13.96
N GLY A 208 8.90 11.21 14.38
CA GLY A 208 9.25 10.43 15.57
C GLY A 208 10.17 9.26 15.23
N PHE A 209 10.89 8.77 16.22
CA PHE A 209 11.64 7.54 16.13
C PHE A 209 11.57 6.74 17.43
N LEU A 210 11.62 5.41 17.30
CA LEU A 210 11.78 4.45 18.38
C LEU A 210 13.07 3.66 18.11
N GLU A 211 14.05 3.77 19.00
CA GLU A 211 15.31 3.00 18.92
C GLU A 211 15.07 1.55 19.35
N LEU A 212 15.40 0.59 18.49
CA LEU A 212 15.04 -0.82 18.68
C LEU A 212 15.78 -1.48 19.83
N GLU A 213 17.05 -1.11 20.07
CA GLU A 213 17.87 -1.69 21.13
C GLU A 213 17.46 -1.21 22.52
N SER A 214 17.27 0.09 22.69
CA SER A 214 17.01 0.71 24.00
C SER A 214 15.53 0.92 24.30
N GLY A 215 14.67 0.93 23.28
CA GLY A 215 13.27 1.35 23.38
C GLY A 215 13.10 2.86 23.59
N LYS A 216 14.16 3.64 23.37
CA LYS A 216 14.11 5.10 23.51
C LYS A 216 13.30 5.73 22.40
N VAL A 217 12.38 6.60 22.76
CA VAL A 217 11.57 7.40 21.83
C VAL A 217 12.12 8.81 21.74
N GLY A 218 12.19 9.36 20.55
CA GLY A 218 12.57 10.73 20.28
C GLY A 218 11.82 11.35 19.12
N GLU A 219 12.06 12.63 18.90
CA GLU A 219 11.39 13.41 17.85
C GLU A 219 12.37 14.36 17.17
N ILE A 220 12.18 14.55 15.89
CA ILE A 220 12.88 15.55 15.06
C ILE A 220 11.84 16.57 14.60
N LEU A 221 12.08 17.84 14.93
CA LEU A 221 11.25 18.93 14.48
C LEU A 221 11.61 19.27 13.01
N ILE A 222 10.63 19.32 12.13
CA ILE A 222 10.79 19.85 10.77
C ILE A 222 10.66 21.37 10.88
N PRO A 223 11.72 22.15 10.53
CA PRO A 223 11.64 23.61 10.62
C PRO A 223 10.52 24.12 9.71
N PRO A 224 9.79 25.17 10.11
CA PRO A 224 8.92 25.88 9.19
C PRO A 224 9.78 26.60 8.12
N ASP A 225 9.27 26.69 6.91
CA ASP A 225 9.86 27.49 5.81
C ASP A 225 9.84 28.99 6.14
#